data_770cde1da45c5d7a191a932439f5446c
#
_entry.id   770cde1da45c5d7a191a932439f5446c
#
_cell.length_a   1.000
_cell.length_b   1.000
_cell.length_c   1.000
_cell.angle_alpha   90.00
_cell.angle_beta   90.00
_cell.angle_gamma   90.00
#
_symmetry.space_group_name_H-M   'P 1'
#
loop_
_entity.id
_entity.type
_entity.pdbx_description
1 polymer ?
#
loop_
_entity_poly.entity_id
_entity_poly.type
_entity_poly.pdbx_seq_one_letter_code
_entity_poly.pdbx_strand_id
1 'polypeptide(L)'
;MAGPPTVIERPLPSSQHSAAPVIKFEDVSLAFDDKRVLDQISFELPPGQSKAIFGVAGSGKSTILKLAMGLLKPDSGSIDMLGQDVTQMSEEELFKLRRRIGMVFQESALFDSMTVRENVAFRLMEEHDISEDEIEKRVREALSFVELEHTMDLFPSELSGGMRRRVAIARATITRPEILLYDSPTGGLDPVTSTTIIELIVKQRDVYKTSSLLVTHRLQDAFTMASHYFDRKTNHMEHLPQGMQCEVPMNFLILREGKVIFDGSMQELRATKDEYIREYIS
;
A
#
# COMPACT_ATOMS: atom_id res chain seq x y z
N MET A 1 13.31 9.37 -27.62
CA MET A 1 13.19 8.08 -26.90
C MET A 1 13.95 8.25 -25.60
N ALA A 2 13.25 8.50 -24.51
CA ALA A 2 13.85 8.50 -23.18
C ALA A 2 14.13 7.05 -22.79
N GLY A 3 15.36 6.74 -22.39
CA GLY A 3 15.74 5.42 -21.89
C GLY A 3 14.98 5.08 -20.61
N PRO A 4 14.90 3.80 -20.23
CA PRO A 4 14.20 3.39 -19.02
C PRO A 4 14.80 4.10 -17.80
N PRO A 5 13.98 4.46 -16.79
CA PRO A 5 14.45 5.15 -15.60
C PRO A 5 15.56 4.34 -14.92
N THR A 6 16.63 5.01 -14.54
CA THR A 6 17.77 4.40 -13.84
C THR A 6 17.31 3.90 -12.48
N VAL A 7 17.06 2.60 -12.37
CA VAL A 7 16.72 1.95 -11.11
C VAL A 7 17.98 1.86 -10.26
N ILE A 8 18.06 2.61 -9.19
CA ILE A 8 19.05 2.38 -8.13
C ILE A 8 18.59 1.12 -7.39
N GLU A 9 19.24 -0.01 -7.68
CA GLU A 9 18.98 -1.26 -6.97
C GLU A 9 19.33 -1.07 -5.49
N ARG A 10 18.33 -1.16 -4.62
CA ARG A 10 18.61 -1.48 -3.21
C ARG A 10 19.01 -2.95 -3.17
N PRO A 11 20.19 -3.32 -2.63
CA PRO A 11 20.51 -4.71 -2.43
C PRO A 11 19.47 -5.32 -1.47
N LEU A 12 18.85 -6.42 -1.89
CA LEU A 12 18.06 -7.25 -1.02
C LEU A 12 18.96 -7.75 0.11
N PRO A 13 18.53 -7.73 1.39
CA PRO A 13 19.26 -8.41 2.42
C PRO A 13 19.36 -9.90 2.04
N SER A 14 20.58 -10.34 1.76
CA SER A 14 20.89 -11.73 1.48
C SER A 14 20.67 -12.55 2.75
N SER A 15 19.94 -13.63 2.60
CA SER A 15 19.68 -14.71 3.56
C SER A 15 18.43 -14.58 4.43
N GLN A 16 17.68 -15.67 4.44
CA GLN A 16 16.59 -16.06 5.34
C GLN A 16 17.06 -16.10 6.81
N HIS A 17 17.27 -14.93 7.41
CA HIS A 17 17.34 -14.76 8.86
C HIS A 17 16.34 -13.66 9.19
N SER A 18 15.50 -13.91 10.17
CA SER A 18 14.37 -13.12 10.63
C SER A 18 14.74 -11.63 10.78
N ALA A 19 14.69 -10.89 9.70
CA ALA A 19 14.68 -9.44 9.77
C ALA A 19 13.41 -9.06 10.53
N ALA A 20 13.51 -8.14 11.49
CA ALA A 20 12.36 -7.66 12.24
C ALA A 20 11.25 -7.18 11.26
N PRO A 21 9.98 -7.46 11.54
CA PRO A 21 8.87 -7.03 10.70
C PRO A 21 8.85 -5.51 10.56
N VAL A 22 8.43 -5.03 9.40
CA VAL A 22 8.26 -3.58 9.16
C VAL A 22 6.94 -3.05 9.72
N ILE A 23 5.97 -3.94 9.92
CA ILE A 23 4.71 -3.68 10.61
C ILE A 23 4.47 -4.85 11.56
N LYS A 24 4.15 -4.56 12.82
CA LYS A 24 3.74 -5.55 13.80
C LYS A 24 2.61 -5.00 14.65
N PHE A 25 1.53 -5.75 14.75
CA PHE A 25 0.41 -5.53 15.67
C PHE A 25 0.43 -6.64 16.69
N GLU A 26 0.36 -6.30 17.99
CA GLU A 26 0.31 -7.26 19.11
C GLU A 26 -0.89 -6.95 19.99
N ASP A 27 -1.87 -7.85 19.98
CA ASP A 27 -3.08 -7.84 20.83
C ASP A 27 -3.84 -6.50 20.82
N VAL A 28 -3.85 -5.85 19.65
CA VAL A 28 -4.42 -4.52 19.47
C VAL A 28 -5.94 -4.56 19.51
N SER A 29 -6.52 -3.81 20.45
CA SER A 29 -7.97 -3.62 20.54
C SER A 29 -8.32 -2.14 20.43
N LEU A 30 -9.47 -1.86 19.80
CA LEU A 30 -10.01 -0.51 19.68
C LEU A 30 -11.55 -0.55 19.66
N ALA A 31 -12.16 0.32 20.43
CA ALA A 31 -13.60 0.59 20.41
C ALA A 31 -13.86 2.07 20.09
N PHE A 32 -15.00 2.36 19.48
CA PHE A 32 -15.56 3.69 19.37
C PHE A 32 -16.86 3.68 20.15
N ASP A 33 -16.94 4.50 21.19
CA ASP A 33 -18.01 4.44 22.19
C ASP A 33 -18.16 3.00 22.71
N ASP A 34 -19.34 2.40 22.63
CA ASP A 34 -19.62 1.03 23.09
C ASP A 34 -19.36 -0.04 22.00
N LYS A 35 -18.95 0.37 20.79
CA LYS A 35 -18.75 -0.55 19.66
C LYS A 35 -17.29 -0.93 19.53
N ARG A 36 -16.94 -2.19 19.87
CA ARG A 36 -15.63 -2.76 19.57
C ARG A 36 -15.46 -2.93 18.07
N VAL A 37 -14.40 -2.35 17.52
CA VAL A 37 -14.06 -2.39 16.08
C VAL A 37 -12.91 -3.35 15.81
N LEU A 38 -11.93 -3.42 16.72
CA LEU A 38 -10.84 -4.38 16.69
C LEU A 38 -10.76 -5.07 18.07
N ASP A 39 -10.52 -6.37 18.07
CA ASP A 39 -10.48 -7.21 19.25
C ASP A 39 -9.26 -8.14 19.21
N GLN A 40 -8.20 -7.76 19.94
CA GLN A 40 -6.95 -8.50 20.06
C GLN A 40 -6.32 -8.88 18.71
N ILE A 41 -6.20 -7.89 17.81
CA ILE A 41 -5.61 -8.09 16.48
C ILE A 41 -4.10 -8.25 16.63
N SER A 42 -3.58 -9.37 16.11
CA SER A 42 -2.15 -9.62 16.01
C SER A 42 -1.80 -10.08 14.60
N PHE A 43 -0.82 -9.44 13.97
CA PHE A 43 -0.24 -9.85 12.68
C PHE A 43 1.09 -9.14 12.44
N GLU A 44 1.86 -9.66 11.47
CA GLU A 44 3.14 -9.08 11.06
C GLU A 44 3.22 -8.93 9.54
N LEU A 45 3.99 -7.93 9.10
CA LEU A 45 4.43 -7.75 7.73
C LEU A 45 5.96 -7.74 7.70
N PRO A 46 6.61 -8.79 7.18
CA PRO A 46 8.05 -8.80 6.99
C PRO A 46 8.52 -7.80 5.93
N PRO A 47 9.79 -7.35 5.96
CA PRO A 47 10.35 -6.46 4.96
C PRO A 47 10.32 -7.08 3.55
N GLY A 48 10.00 -6.27 2.55
CA GLY A 48 9.93 -6.67 1.15
C GLY A 48 8.78 -7.62 0.81
N GLN A 49 7.75 -7.72 1.68
CA GLN A 49 6.56 -8.52 1.43
C GLN A 49 5.32 -7.65 1.28
N SER A 50 4.25 -8.25 0.73
CA SER A 50 2.93 -7.64 0.64
C SER A 50 1.92 -8.42 1.47
N LYS A 51 0.99 -7.73 2.11
CA LYS A 51 -0.15 -8.34 2.81
C LYS A 51 -1.46 -7.67 2.39
N ALA A 52 -2.46 -8.48 2.03
CA ALA A 52 -3.80 -7.98 1.76
C ALA A 52 -4.73 -8.29 2.93
N ILE A 53 -5.44 -7.27 3.40
CA ILE A 53 -6.43 -7.38 4.46
C ILE A 53 -7.83 -7.34 3.85
N PHE A 54 -8.60 -8.37 4.11
CA PHE A 54 -9.98 -8.52 3.68
C PHE A 54 -10.95 -8.49 4.86
N GLY A 55 -12.23 -8.35 4.54
CA GLY A 55 -13.33 -8.42 5.47
C GLY A 55 -14.52 -7.63 4.94
N VAL A 56 -15.69 -7.87 5.50
CA VAL A 56 -16.91 -7.13 5.15
C VAL A 56 -16.77 -5.64 5.45
N ALA A 57 -17.66 -4.83 4.87
CA ALA A 57 -17.70 -3.39 5.18
C ALA A 57 -17.87 -3.19 6.69
N GLY A 58 -17.11 -2.24 7.27
CA GLY A 58 -17.14 -1.97 8.70
C GLY A 58 -16.37 -2.95 9.60
N SER A 59 -15.60 -3.90 9.04
CA SER A 59 -14.81 -4.86 9.83
C SER A 59 -13.52 -4.30 10.46
N GLY A 60 -13.23 -3.00 10.32
CA GLY A 60 -12.05 -2.36 10.95
C GLY A 60 -10.83 -2.21 10.03
N LYS A 61 -10.91 -2.57 8.74
CA LYS A 61 -9.75 -2.55 7.82
C LYS A 61 -9.06 -1.19 7.70
N SER A 62 -9.80 -0.13 7.38
CA SER A 62 -9.23 1.24 7.29
C SER A 62 -8.78 1.75 8.67
N THR A 63 -9.36 1.22 9.75
CA THR A 63 -8.93 1.51 11.12
C THR A 63 -7.52 1.00 11.37
N ILE A 64 -7.17 -0.20 10.87
CA ILE A 64 -5.80 -0.74 10.94
C ILE A 64 -4.80 0.20 10.28
N LEU A 65 -5.11 0.74 9.09
CA LEU A 65 -4.22 1.70 8.42
C LEU A 65 -4.05 3.01 9.22
N LYS A 66 -5.13 3.51 9.82
CA LYS A 66 -5.08 4.71 10.68
C LYS A 66 -4.26 4.47 11.94
N LEU A 67 -4.38 3.30 12.56
CA LEU A 67 -3.56 2.89 13.70
C LEU A 67 -2.09 2.77 13.31
N ALA A 68 -1.76 2.11 12.19
CA ALA A 68 -0.40 2.00 11.67
C ALA A 68 0.25 3.37 11.42
N MET A 69 -0.54 4.36 11.00
CA MET A 69 -0.08 5.75 10.81
C MET A 69 -0.02 6.57 12.10
N GLY A 70 -0.42 6.02 13.25
CA GLY A 70 -0.56 6.76 14.50
C GLY A 70 -1.61 7.88 14.43
N LEU A 71 -2.58 7.78 13.52
CA LEU A 71 -3.73 8.71 13.44
C LEU A 71 -4.82 8.37 14.45
N LEU A 72 -4.78 7.16 14.98
CA LEU A 72 -5.59 6.67 16.08
C LEU A 72 -4.67 5.98 17.08
N LYS A 73 -5.03 6.02 18.36
CA LYS A 73 -4.38 5.22 19.41
C LYS A 73 -5.28 4.02 19.76
N PRO A 74 -4.71 2.82 19.95
CA PRO A 74 -5.48 1.67 20.41
C PRO A 74 -5.83 1.82 21.88
N ASP A 75 -6.89 1.11 22.32
CA ASP A 75 -7.26 1.02 23.75
C ASP A 75 -6.30 0.07 24.48
N SER A 76 -5.78 -0.94 23.79
CA SER A 76 -4.78 -1.89 24.31
C SER A 76 -3.95 -2.51 23.20
N GLY A 77 -2.84 -3.16 23.58
CA GLY A 77 -1.87 -3.72 22.65
C GLY A 77 -0.81 -2.72 22.20
N SER A 78 0.09 -3.14 21.32
CA SER A 78 1.16 -2.31 20.77
C SER A 78 1.24 -2.43 19.26
N ILE A 79 1.77 -1.39 18.62
CA ILE A 79 1.94 -1.32 17.17
C ILE A 79 3.34 -0.84 16.87
N ASP A 80 4.14 -1.73 16.29
CA ASP A 80 5.48 -1.39 15.81
C ASP A 80 5.46 -1.10 14.30
N MET A 81 6.04 0.03 13.93
CA MET A 81 6.24 0.45 12.54
C MET A 81 7.72 0.76 12.33
N LEU A 82 8.39 -0.01 11.48
CA LEU A 82 9.81 0.14 11.18
C LEU A 82 10.71 0.10 12.45
N GLY A 83 10.39 -0.78 13.41
CA GLY A 83 11.11 -0.95 14.68
C GLY A 83 10.79 0.11 15.74
N GLN A 84 9.66 0.84 15.60
CA GLN A 84 9.28 1.92 16.53
C GLN A 84 7.81 1.75 16.96
N ASP A 85 7.56 1.73 18.27
CA ASP A 85 6.21 1.64 18.82
C ASP A 85 5.44 2.96 18.67
N VAL A 86 4.55 2.99 17.66
CA VAL A 86 3.76 4.20 17.34
C VAL A 86 2.73 4.56 18.41
N THR A 87 2.40 3.65 19.33
CA THR A 87 1.42 3.90 20.40
C THR A 87 1.95 4.87 21.45
N GLN A 88 3.28 4.98 21.56
CA GLN A 88 3.98 5.82 22.54
C GLN A 88 4.60 7.08 21.94
N MET A 89 4.59 7.22 20.62
CA MET A 89 5.24 8.34 19.92
C MET A 89 4.50 9.66 20.11
N SER A 90 5.27 10.74 20.19
CA SER A 90 4.80 12.12 20.03
C SER A 90 4.44 12.43 18.57
N GLU A 91 3.68 13.49 18.32
CA GLU A 91 3.36 13.91 16.94
C GLU A 91 4.62 14.27 16.13
N GLU A 92 5.66 14.81 16.76
CA GLU A 92 6.93 15.09 16.06
C GLU A 92 7.63 13.82 15.59
N GLU A 93 7.67 12.79 16.42
CA GLU A 93 8.22 11.47 16.08
C GLU A 93 7.37 10.78 15.00
N LEU A 94 6.05 10.82 15.14
CA LEU A 94 5.12 10.30 14.12
C LEU A 94 5.29 11.03 12.77
N PHE A 95 5.54 12.34 12.78
CA PHE A 95 5.80 13.09 11.55
C PHE A 95 7.06 12.59 10.84
N LYS A 96 8.15 12.32 11.58
CA LYS A 96 9.39 11.74 11.04
C LYS A 96 9.16 10.32 10.51
N LEU A 97 8.40 9.51 11.23
CA LEU A 97 8.06 8.15 10.79
C LEU A 97 7.20 8.15 9.52
N ARG A 98 6.17 8.99 9.47
CA ARG A 98 5.26 9.13 8.31
C ARG A 98 5.97 9.54 7.03
N ARG A 99 7.16 10.15 7.09
CA ARG A 99 8.01 10.43 5.91
C ARG A 99 8.52 9.17 5.23
N ARG A 100 8.64 8.07 5.95
CA ARG A 100 9.09 6.76 5.47
C ARG A 100 7.95 5.89 4.95
N ILE A 101 6.71 6.36 5.06
CA ILE A 101 5.49 5.63 4.72
C ILE A 101 4.72 6.41 3.64
N GLY A 102 4.36 5.73 2.56
CA GLY A 102 3.43 6.26 1.56
C GLY A 102 2.01 5.75 1.81
N MET A 103 1.01 6.61 1.60
CA MET A 103 -0.40 6.25 1.76
C MET A 103 -1.21 6.62 0.52
N VAL A 104 -1.96 5.66 -0.01
CA VAL A 104 -2.95 5.86 -1.08
C VAL A 104 -4.34 5.69 -0.48
N PHE A 105 -5.10 6.78 -0.43
CA PHE A 105 -6.45 6.81 0.13
C PHE A 105 -7.51 6.41 -0.90
N GLN A 106 -8.63 5.89 -0.43
CA GLN A 106 -9.75 5.47 -1.25
C GLN A 106 -10.29 6.57 -2.17
N GLU A 107 -10.33 7.83 -1.72
CA GLU A 107 -10.79 8.98 -2.52
C GLU A 107 -9.62 9.79 -3.11
N SER A 108 -8.42 9.19 -3.22
CA SER A 108 -7.17 9.82 -3.69
C SER A 108 -6.64 10.94 -2.78
N ALA A 109 -7.50 11.68 -2.09
CA ALA A 109 -7.16 12.76 -1.16
C ALA A 109 -6.17 13.78 -1.74
N LEU A 110 -6.35 14.16 -3.01
CA LEU A 110 -5.58 15.22 -3.65
C LEU A 110 -6.04 16.59 -3.14
N PHE A 111 -5.13 17.54 -3.09
CA PHE A 111 -5.43 18.93 -2.79
C PHE A 111 -6.03 19.60 -4.03
N ASP A 112 -7.31 19.95 -3.98
CA ASP A 112 -8.04 20.51 -5.13
C ASP A 112 -7.51 21.86 -5.58
N SER A 113 -6.87 22.62 -4.68
CA SER A 113 -6.26 23.92 -4.94
C SER A 113 -4.86 23.85 -5.54
N MET A 114 -4.31 22.66 -5.72
CA MET A 114 -2.97 22.40 -6.23
C MET A 114 -3.05 21.66 -7.56
N THR A 115 -2.13 21.99 -8.48
CA THR A 115 -1.94 21.24 -9.72
C THR A 115 -1.48 19.80 -9.44
N VAL A 116 -1.48 18.95 -10.45
CA VAL A 116 -0.93 17.58 -10.38
C VAL A 116 0.54 17.62 -9.94
N ARG A 117 1.34 18.50 -10.52
CA ARG A 117 2.75 18.73 -10.16
C ARG A 117 2.91 19.03 -8.68
N GLU A 118 2.17 20.02 -8.19
CA GLU A 118 2.23 20.45 -6.78
C GLU A 118 1.75 19.36 -5.82
N ASN A 119 0.68 18.64 -6.17
CA ASN A 119 0.22 17.49 -5.40
C ASN A 119 1.31 16.42 -5.24
N VAL A 120 1.99 16.08 -6.35
CA VAL A 120 3.04 15.06 -6.33
C VAL A 120 4.29 15.57 -5.61
N ALA A 121 4.68 16.84 -5.83
CA ALA A 121 5.84 17.47 -5.22
C ALA A 121 5.67 17.74 -3.71
N PHE A 122 4.43 17.81 -3.22
CA PHE A 122 4.08 18.37 -1.90
C PHE A 122 5.01 17.94 -0.77
N ARG A 123 5.31 16.64 -0.67
CA ARG A 123 6.19 16.13 0.39
C ARG A 123 7.66 16.52 0.21
N LEU A 124 8.13 16.62 -1.03
CA LEU A 124 9.52 17.02 -1.32
C LEU A 124 9.73 18.51 -1.06
N MET A 125 8.69 19.32 -1.28
CA MET A 125 8.75 20.78 -1.01
C MET A 125 8.88 21.10 0.49
N GLU A 126 8.44 20.18 1.37
CA GLU A 126 8.64 20.31 2.81
C GLU A 126 10.06 19.91 3.28
N GLU A 127 10.83 19.30 2.40
CA GLU A 127 12.22 18.93 2.64
C GLU A 127 13.11 20.06 2.09
N HIS A 128 13.50 21.01 2.95
CA HIS A 128 14.25 22.23 2.58
C HIS A 128 15.63 21.98 1.93
N ASP A 129 16.10 20.75 1.91
CA ASP A 129 17.43 20.37 1.40
C ASP A 129 17.44 19.88 -0.07
N ILE A 130 16.27 19.89 -0.76
CA ILE A 130 16.15 19.43 -2.14
C ILE A 130 16.00 20.63 -3.08
N SER A 131 16.81 20.70 -4.15
CA SER A 131 16.71 21.77 -5.15
C SER A 131 15.43 21.64 -5.99
N GLU A 132 14.93 22.77 -6.50
CA GLU A 132 13.75 22.81 -7.39
C GLU A 132 13.94 21.93 -8.63
N ASP A 133 15.12 21.91 -9.23
CA ASP A 133 15.45 21.08 -10.39
C ASP A 133 15.34 19.58 -10.07
N GLU A 134 15.79 19.15 -8.89
CA GLU A 134 15.68 17.77 -8.46
C GLU A 134 14.21 17.40 -8.13
N ILE A 135 13.44 18.31 -7.55
CA ILE A 135 11.99 18.12 -7.32
C ILE A 135 11.29 17.94 -8.67
N GLU A 136 11.52 18.85 -9.63
CA GLU A 136 10.91 18.77 -10.96
C GLU A 136 11.24 17.44 -11.66
N LYS A 137 12.50 17.01 -11.59
CA LYS A 137 12.94 15.73 -12.15
C LYS A 137 12.20 14.56 -11.52
N ARG A 138 12.10 14.51 -10.18
CA ARG A 138 11.40 13.43 -9.46
C ARG A 138 9.91 13.42 -9.75
N VAL A 139 9.29 14.58 -9.88
CA VAL A 139 7.87 14.70 -10.25
C VAL A 139 7.64 14.12 -11.64
N ARG A 140 8.48 14.46 -12.63
CA ARG A 140 8.40 13.88 -13.97
C ARG A 140 8.56 12.36 -13.96
N GLU A 141 9.56 11.86 -13.26
CA GLU A 141 9.79 10.41 -13.11
C GLU A 141 8.58 9.71 -12.49
N ALA A 142 8.00 10.28 -11.41
CA ALA A 142 6.84 9.70 -10.74
C ALA A 142 5.57 9.73 -11.61
N LEU A 143 5.34 10.82 -12.34
CA LEU A 143 4.21 10.93 -13.27
C LEU A 143 4.39 10.08 -14.52
N SER A 144 5.60 9.95 -15.05
CA SER A 144 5.93 9.04 -16.15
C SER A 144 5.70 7.58 -15.75
N PHE A 145 6.04 7.20 -14.51
CA PHE A 145 5.78 5.86 -13.98
C PHE A 145 4.29 5.48 -14.02
N VAL A 146 3.39 6.44 -13.76
CA VAL A 146 1.93 6.27 -13.80
C VAL A 146 1.30 6.75 -15.12
N GLU A 147 2.12 7.06 -16.14
CA GLU A 147 1.70 7.47 -17.50
C GLU A 147 0.86 8.76 -17.53
N LEU A 148 1.16 9.71 -16.65
CA LEU A 148 0.44 10.99 -16.52
C LEU A 148 1.34 12.22 -16.60
N GLU A 149 2.54 12.14 -17.21
CA GLU A 149 3.44 13.28 -17.33
C GLU A 149 2.79 14.49 -18.05
N HIS A 150 1.91 14.22 -19.04
CA HIS A 150 1.20 15.23 -19.80
C HIS A 150 0.13 16.02 -18.99
N THR A 151 -0.12 15.64 -17.75
CA THR A 151 -1.16 16.25 -16.89
C THR A 151 -0.60 17.17 -15.81
N MET A 152 0.71 17.46 -15.82
CA MET A 152 1.42 18.15 -14.73
C MET A 152 0.76 19.46 -14.30
N ASP A 153 0.26 20.23 -15.25
CA ASP A 153 -0.28 21.57 -15.03
C ASP A 153 -1.82 21.58 -14.85
N LEU A 154 -2.47 20.41 -14.89
CA LEU A 154 -3.91 20.26 -14.65
C LEU A 154 -4.21 20.22 -13.14
N PHE A 155 -5.44 20.62 -12.81
CA PHE A 155 -5.99 20.47 -11.45
C PHE A 155 -6.73 19.13 -11.29
N PRO A 156 -6.88 18.62 -10.05
CA PRO A 156 -7.61 17.38 -9.81
C PRO A 156 -9.03 17.34 -10.37
N SER A 157 -9.70 18.48 -10.46
CA SER A 157 -11.05 18.64 -11.05
C SER A 157 -11.10 18.33 -12.55
N GLU A 158 -9.96 18.44 -13.25
CA GLU A 158 -9.83 18.19 -14.70
C GLU A 158 -9.50 16.72 -15.01
N LEU A 159 -9.29 15.90 -13.98
CA LEU A 159 -8.88 14.51 -14.10
C LEU A 159 -10.06 13.55 -13.94
N SER A 160 -10.02 12.42 -14.67
CA SER A 160 -10.92 11.29 -14.39
C SER A 160 -10.63 10.67 -13.02
N GLY A 161 -11.55 9.86 -12.49
CA GLY A 161 -11.34 9.15 -11.21
C GLY A 161 -10.10 8.25 -11.23
N GLY A 162 -9.86 7.53 -12.32
CA GLY A 162 -8.67 6.70 -12.53
C GLY A 162 -7.38 7.53 -12.61
N MET A 163 -7.41 8.69 -13.28
CA MET A 163 -6.26 9.60 -13.32
C MET A 163 -5.93 10.15 -11.93
N ARG A 164 -6.94 10.59 -11.17
CA ARG A 164 -6.73 11.04 -9.78
C ARG A 164 -6.10 9.94 -8.92
N ARG A 165 -6.53 8.68 -9.08
CA ARG A 165 -5.95 7.54 -8.36
C ARG A 165 -4.48 7.31 -8.73
N ARG A 166 -4.14 7.42 -10.02
CA ARG A 166 -2.75 7.29 -10.49
C ARG A 166 -1.88 8.43 -9.96
N VAL A 167 -2.36 9.67 -9.94
CA VAL A 167 -1.65 10.80 -9.31
C VAL A 167 -1.43 10.56 -7.81
N ALA A 168 -2.43 10.02 -7.08
CA ALA A 168 -2.27 9.68 -5.67
C ALA A 168 -1.19 8.60 -5.44
N ILE A 169 -1.06 7.62 -6.35
CA ILE A 169 0.03 6.64 -6.32
C ILE A 169 1.38 7.33 -6.56
N ALA A 170 1.50 8.21 -7.57
CA ALA A 170 2.72 8.97 -7.82
C ALA A 170 3.13 9.80 -6.61
N ARG A 171 2.19 10.51 -5.97
CA ARG A 171 2.42 11.29 -4.74
C ARG A 171 2.88 10.41 -3.57
N ALA A 172 2.29 9.23 -3.41
CA ALA A 172 2.65 8.31 -2.32
C ALA A 172 4.03 7.68 -2.52
N THR A 173 4.52 7.59 -3.75
CA THR A 173 5.75 6.87 -4.10
C THR A 173 6.96 7.77 -4.37
N ILE A 174 6.76 9.09 -4.56
CA ILE A 174 7.83 10.04 -4.95
C ILE A 174 8.99 10.08 -3.96
N THR A 175 8.72 9.92 -2.67
CA THR A 175 9.74 9.88 -1.60
C THR A 175 10.45 8.53 -1.49
N ARG A 176 10.08 7.53 -2.32
CA ARG A 176 10.56 6.15 -2.25
C ARG A 176 10.41 5.56 -0.84
N PRO A 177 9.20 5.50 -0.31
CA PRO A 177 8.94 5.05 1.06
C PRO A 177 9.35 3.59 1.27
N GLU A 178 9.57 3.20 2.52
CA GLU A 178 9.87 1.82 2.90
C GLU A 178 8.61 0.96 2.99
N ILE A 179 7.47 1.59 3.28
CA ILE A 179 6.16 0.95 3.36
C ILE A 179 5.16 1.74 2.52
N LEU A 180 4.31 1.02 1.77
CA LEU A 180 3.14 1.57 1.10
C LEU A 180 1.87 1.01 1.70
N LEU A 181 0.98 1.90 2.09
CA LEU A 181 -0.34 1.58 2.60
C LEU A 181 -1.38 1.93 1.53
N TYR A 182 -2.27 1.00 1.20
CA TYR A 182 -3.33 1.19 0.22
C TYR A 182 -4.69 0.98 0.87
N ASP A 183 -5.52 2.01 0.91
CA ASP A 183 -6.92 1.89 1.35
C ASP A 183 -7.83 1.82 0.13
N SER A 184 -8.31 0.62 -0.19
CA SER A 184 -9.25 0.36 -1.29
C SER A 184 -8.88 1.08 -2.60
N PRO A 185 -7.66 0.87 -3.15
CA PRO A 185 -7.12 1.68 -4.25
C PRO A 185 -7.94 1.59 -5.55
N THR A 186 -8.78 0.59 -5.70
CA THR A 186 -9.69 0.38 -6.83
C THR A 186 -11.15 0.69 -6.50
N GLY A 187 -11.43 1.08 -5.25
CA GLY A 187 -12.79 1.37 -4.79
C GLY A 187 -13.47 2.45 -5.64
N GLY A 188 -14.71 2.18 -6.10
CA GLY A 188 -15.49 3.11 -6.91
C GLY A 188 -15.04 3.25 -8.38
N LEU A 189 -14.06 2.47 -8.84
CA LEU A 189 -13.60 2.48 -10.23
C LEU A 189 -14.26 1.34 -11.03
N ASP A 190 -14.40 1.58 -12.34
CA ASP A 190 -14.82 0.54 -13.28
C ASP A 190 -13.77 -0.59 -13.39
N PRO A 191 -14.14 -1.77 -13.92
CA PRO A 191 -13.23 -2.92 -13.97
C PRO A 191 -11.94 -2.67 -14.77
N VAL A 192 -12.00 -1.95 -15.89
CA VAL A 192 -10.83 -1.67 -16.74
C VAL A 192 -9.86 -0.76 -16.01
N THR A 193 -10.35 0.34 -15.47
CA THR A 193 -9.54 1.27 -14.66
C THR A 193 -8.96 0.58 -13.42
N SER A 194 -9.73 -0.30 -12.77
CA SER A 194 -9.25 -1.08 -11.63
C SER A 194 -8.06 -1.96 -12.00
N THR A 195 -8.11 -2.64 -13.16
CA THR A 195 -6.99 -3.46 -13.65
C THR A 195 -5.74 -2.62 -13.85
N THR A 196 -5.86 -1.43 -14.45
CA THR A 196 -4.73 -0.50 -14.62
C THR A 196 -4.12 -0.08 -13.28
N ILE A 197 -4.95 0.19 -12.25
CA ILE A 197 -4.45 0.53 -10.91
C ILE A 197 -3.71 -0.66 -10.29
N ILE A 198 -4.24 -1.88 -10.40
CA ILE A 198 -3.57 -3.09 -9.89
C ILE A 198 -2.25 -3.33 -10.63
N GLU A 199 -2.20 -3.14 -11.95
CA GLU A 199 -0.96 -3.23 -12.72
C GLU A 199 0.10 -2.25 -12.21
N LEU A 200 -0.25 -1.00 -11.91
CA LEU A 200 0.67 -0.03 -11.33
C LEU A 200 1.14 -0.43 -9.93
N ILE A 201 0.28 -1.01 -9.09
CA ILE A 201 0.65 -1.50 -7.76
C ILE A 201 1.61 -2.69 -7.88
N VAL A 202 1.35 -3.64 -8.79
CA VAL A 202 2.23 -4.78 -9.09
C VAL A 202 3.58 -4.28 -9.62
N LYS A 203 3.58 -3.34 -10.55
CA LYS A 203 4.78 -2.68 -11.06
C LYS A 203 5.58 -2.03 -9.94
N GLN A 204 4.94 -1.25 -9.06
CA GLN A 204 5.57 -0.62 -7.91
C GLN A 204 6.20 -1.67 -6.98
N ARG A 205 5.46 -2.73 -6.65
CA ARG A 205 5.92 -3.84 -5.82
C ARG A 205 7.17 -4.50 -6.41
N ASP A 206 7.14 -4.85 -7.70
CA ASP A 206 8.17 -5.67 -8.33
C ASP A 206 9.41 -4.86 -8.73
N VAL A 207 9.23 -3.58 -9.06
CA VAL A 207 10.35 -2.69 -9.42
C VAL A 207 11.12 -2.22 -8.19
N TYR A 208 10.42 -1.81 -7.13
CA TYR A 208 11.06 -1.18 -5.96
C TYR A 208 11.15 -2.10 -4.73
N LYS A 209 10.53 -3.29 -4.77
CA LYS A 209 10.53 -4.27 -3.65
C LYS A 209 10.07 -3.66 -2.32
N THR A 210 9.17 -2.69 -2.39
CA THR A 210 8.62 -1.98 -1.22
C THR A 210 7.65 -2.89 -0.48
N SER A 211 7.71 -2.89 0.85
CA SER A 211 6.71 -3.59 1.68
C SER A 211 5.36 -2.91 1.53
N SER A 212 4.27 -3.67 1.41
CA SER A 212 2.95 -3.07 1.21
C SER A 212 1.84 -3.74 2.01
N LEU A 213 0.94 -2.92 2.55
CA LEU A 213 -0.29 -3.35 3.19
C LEU A 213 -1.47 -2.83 2.39
N LEU A 214 -2.22 -3.74 1.78
CA LEU A 214 -3.40 -3.44 0.98
C LEU A 214 -4.66 -3.77 1.77
N VAL A 215 -5.52 -2.80 1.97
CA VAL A 215 -6.89 -3.02 2.45
C VAL A 215 -7.83 -2.97 1.26
N THR A 216 -8.63 -3.99 1.06
CA THR A 216 -9.61 -4.05 -0.03
C THR A 216 -10.82 -4.91 0.36
N HIS A 217 -11.97 -4.64 -0.25
CA HIS A 217 -13.13 -5.49 -0.23
C HIS A 217 -13.27 -6.31 -1.53
N ARG A 218 -12.36 -6.08 -2.49
CA ARG A 218 -12.33 -6.76 -3.80
C ARG A 218 -11.26 -7.85 -3.77
N LEU A 219 -11.68 -9.08 -3.57
CA LEU A 219 -10.78 -10.25 -3.56
C LEU A 219 -10.00 -10.39 -4.86
N GLN A 220 -10.65 -10.08 -5.98
CA GLN A 220 -10.03 -10.16 -7.30
C GLN A 220 -8.74 -9.32 -7.40
N ASP A 221 -8.72 -8.13 -6.81
CA ASP A 221 -7.54 -7.25 -6.84
C ASP A 221 -6.32 -7.92 -6.22
N ALA A 222 -6.48 -8.49 -5.01
CA ALA A 222 -5.37 -9.12 -4.32
C ALA A 222 -5.01 -10.49 -4.92
N PHE A 223 -5.99 -11.22 -5.46
CA PHE A 223 -5.69 -12.47 -6.20
C PHE A 223 -4.92 -12.17 -7.48
N THR A 224 -5.26 -11.10 -8.19
CA THR A 224 -4.48 -10.63 -9.34
C THR A 224 -3.07 -10.26 -8.92
N MET A 225 -2.90 -9.47 -7.85
CA MET A 225 -1.57 -9.13 -7.33
C MET A 225 -0.75 -10.36 -6.93
N ALA A 226 -1.37 -11.40 -6.37
CA ALA A 226 -0.68 -12.62 -5.94
C ALA A 226 -0.33 -13.57 -7.09
N SER A 227 -1.08 -13.51 -8.21
CA SER A 227 -0.92 -14.39 -9.36
C SER A 227 -0.21 -13.77 -10.55
N HIS A 228 0.17 -12.49 -10.46
CA HIS A 228 0.83 -11.77 -11.54
C HIS A 228 2.13 -11.10 -11.06
N TYR A 229 3.02 -10.86 -12.01
CA TYR A 229 4.25 -10.10 -11.83
C TYR A 229 4.42 -9.08 -12.96
N PHE A 230 5.24 -8.07 -12.73
CA PHE A 230 5.57 -7.08 -13.75
C PHE A 230 6.83 -7.49 -14.51
N ASP A 231 6.68 -7.79 -15.80
CA ASP A 231 7.84 -8.07 -16.67
C ASP A 231 8.43 -6.75 -17.21
N ARG A 232 9.67 -6.48 -16.81
CA ARG A 232 10.42 -5.29 -17.26
C ARG A 232 10.74 -5.28 -18.74
N LYS A 233 10.73 -6.45 -19.42
CA LYS A 233 11.04 -6.56 -20.85
C LYS A 233 9.84 -6.20 -21.70
N THR A 234 8.67 -6.73 -21.35
CA THR A 234 7.41 -6.42 -22.04
C THR A 234 6.79 -5.11 -21.56
N ASN A 235 7.19 -4.61 -20.37
CA ASN A 235 6.61 -3.48 -19.63
C ASN A 235 5.12 -3.66 -19.32
N HIS A 236 4.70 -4.93 -19.10
CA HIS A 236 3.33 -5.30 -18.78
C HIS A 236 3.27 -6.25 -17.58
N MET A 237 2.08 -6.32 -16.98
CA MET A 237 1.77 -7.29 -15.97
C MET A 237 1.46 -8.64 -16.63
N GLU A 238 2.15 -9.70 -16.21
CA GLU A 238 2.01 -11.05 -16.74
C GLU A 238 1.62 -12.04 -15.64
N HIS A 239 0.90 -13.10 -16.02
CA HIS A 239 0.52 -14.16 -15.09
C HIS A 239 1.75 -15.00 -14.70
N LEU A 240 1.89 -15.31 -13.41
CA LEU A 240 2.94 -16.21 -12.93
C LEU A 240 2.81 -17.58 -13.57
N PRO A 241 3.88 -18.14 -14.15
CA PRO A 241 3.89 -19.50 -14.66
C PRO A 241 3.51 -20.50 -13.56
N GLN A 242 2.87 -21.60 -13.95
CA GLN A 242 2.43 -22.62 -13.02
C GLN A 242 3.61 -23.19 -12.22
N GLY A 243 3.48 -23.18 -10.88
CA GLY A 243 4.53 -23.65 -9.96
C GLY A 243 5.59 -22.61 -9.58
N MET A 244 5.55 -21.39 -10.18
CA MET A 244 6.39 -20.28 -9.74
C MET A 244 5.74 -19.48 -8.62
N GLN A 245 6.58 -18.93 -7.73
CA GLN A 245 6.17 -17.97 -6.70
C GLN A 245 6.62 -16.57 -7.09
N CYS A 246 5.84 -15.57 -6.68
CA CYS A 246 6.23 -14.18 -6.86
C CYS A 246 7.52 -13.89 -6.05
N GLU A 247 8.44 -13.10 -6.62
CA GLU A 247 9.64 -12.67 -5.91
C GLU A 247 9.31 -11.89 -4.62
N VAL A 248 8.22 -11.14 -4.64
CA VAL A 248 7.68 -10.47 -3.46
C VAL A 248 6.53 -11.32 -2.92
N PRO A 249 6.72 -12.05 -1.81
CA PRO A 249 5.67 -12.87 -1.23
C PRO A 249 4.46 -12.02 -0.84
N MET A 250 3.27 -12.60 -1.05
CA MET A 250 2.01 -11.95 -0.67
C MET A 250 1.20 -12.87 0.23
N ASN A 251 0.85 -12.36 1.41
CA ASN A 251 0.01 -13.02 2.40
C ASN A 251 -1.37 -12.34 2.48
N PHE A 252 -2.32 -13.08 3.03
CA PHE A 252 -3.71 -12.69 3.14
C PHE A 252 -4.15 -12.73 4.59
N LEU A 253 -4.82 -11.68 5.03
CA LEU A 253 -5.40 -11.61 6.36
C LEU A 253 -6.90 -11.35 6.21
N ILE A 254 -7.73 -12.14 6.88
CA ILE A 254 -9.19 -11.97 6.86
C ILE A 254 -9.68 -11.55 8.23
N LEU A 255 -10.42 -10.42 8.23
CA LEU A 255 -11.07 -9.88 9.42
C LEU A 255 -12.56 -10.22 9.42
N ARG A 256 -13.05 -10.71 10.55
CA ARG A 256 -14.46 -10.87 10.83
C ARG A 256 -14.77 -10.41 12.25
N GLU A 257 -15.77 -9.54 12.39
CA GLU A 257 -16.24 -9.04 13.70
C GLU A 257 -15.09 -8.52 14.59
N GLY A 258 -14.16 -7.78 13.98
CA GLY A 258 -13.02 -7.19 14.67
C GLY A 258 -11.88 -8.16 14.99
N LYS A 259 -11.94 -9.42 14.56
CA LYS A 259 -10.91 -10.46 14.84
C LYS A 259 -10.24 -10.93 13.55
N VAL A 260 -8.99 -11.37 13.68
CA VAL A 260 -8.30 -12.12 12.62
C VAL A 260 -8.81 -13.56 12.64
N ILE A 261 -9.42 -14.00 11.52
CA ILE A 261 -9.86 -15.39 11.37
C ILE A 261 -8.96 -16.19 10.42
N PHE A 262 -8.09 -15.49 9.69
CA PHE A 262 -7.07 -16.11 8.83
C PHE A 262 -5.88 -15.15 8.65
N ASP A 263 -4.67 -15.68 8.69
CA ASP A 263 -3.44 -15.03 8.25
C ASP A 263 -2.53 -16.08 7.62
N GLY A 264 -2.26 -15.98 6.31
CA GLY A 264 -1.48 -16.98 5.60
C GLY A 264 -1.32 -16.70 4.11
N SER A 265 -0.67 -17.63 3.42
CA SER A 265 -0.41 -17.60 1.99
C SER A 265 -1.66 -17.89 1.15
N MET A 266 -1.58 -17.63 -0.16
CA MET A 266 -2.60 -17.99 -1.14
C MET A 266 -2.87 -19.51 -1.15
N GLN A 267 -1.85 -20.34 -0.96
CA GLN A 267 -2.00 -21.81 -0.95
C GLN A 267 -2.79 -22.25 0.28
N GLU A 268 -2.47 -21.72 1.45
CA GLU A 268 -3.19 -22.00 2.70
C GLU A 268 -4.62 -21.49 2.63
N LEU A 269 -4.84 -20.31 2.04
CA LEU A 269 -6.18 -19.75 1.84
C LEU A 269 -7.06 -20.65 0.96
N ARG A 270 -6.52 -21.16 -0.14
CA ARG A 270 -7.23 -22.09 -1.02
C ARG A 270 -7.47 -23.47 -0.40
N ALA A 271 -6.60 -23.88 0.51
CA ALA A 271 -6.69 -25.19 1.19
C ALA A 271 -7.55 -25.16 2.47
N THR A 272 -8.04 -23.99 2.88
CA THR A 272 -8.81 -23.85 4.12
C THR A 272 -10.09 -24.70 4.10
N LYS A 273 -10.42 -25.24 5.27
CA LYS A 273 -11.67 -26.01 5.49
C LYS A 273 -12.76 -25.17 6.15
N ASP A 274 -12.44 -23.94 6.54
CA ASP A 274 -13.41 -23.02 7.15
C ASP A 274 -14.49 -22.65 6.13
N GLU A 275 -15.75 -22.96 6.44
CA GLU A 275 -16.88 -22.77 5.53
C GLU A 275 -17.09 -21.29 5.21
N TYR A 276 -16.98 -20.41 6.22
CA TYR A 276 -17.14 -18.96 6.01
C TYR A 276 -16.07 -18.41 5.07
N ILE A 277 -14.81 -18.79 5.27
CA ILE A 277 -13.72 -18.32 4.41
C ILE A 277 -13.93 -18.85 2.98
N ARG A 278 -14.31 -20.10 2.83
CA ARG A 278 -14.58 -20.69 1.51
C ARG A 278 -15.70 -19.99 0.76
N GLU A 279 -16.80 -19.71 1.46
CA GLU A 279 -17.92 -18.93 0.90
C GLU A 279 -17.49 -17.50 0.56
N TYR A 280 -16.68 -16.88 1.42
CA TYR A 280 -16.21 -15.51 1.22
C TYR A 280 -15.29 -15.35 0.02
N ILE A 281 -14.48 -16.39 -0.33
CA ILE A 281 -13.51 -16.34 -1.44
C ILE A 281 -14.02 -16.99 -2.75
N SER A 282 -15.20 -17.62 -2.74
CA SER A 282 -15.84 -18.20 -3.93
C SER A 282 -16.52 -17.15 -4.79
#